data_62178ce1fa5b79cee0864c554d071d6c
#
_entry.id   62178ce1fa5b79cee0864c554d071d6c
#
_cell.length_a   1.000
_cell.length_b   1.000
_cell.length_c   1.000
_cell.angle_alpha   90.00
_cell.angle_beta   90.00
_cell.angle_gamma   90.00
#
_symmetry.space_group_name_H-M   'P 1'
#
loop_
_entity.id
_entity.type
_entity.pdbx_description
1 polymer ?
#
loop_
_entity_poly.entity_id
_entity_poly.type
_entity_poly.pdbx_seq_one_letter_code
_entity_poly.pdbx_strand_id
1 'polypeptide(L)'
;MQPPQIDNQARLQALLAPQENVQEALVVDLSHDLRFSPSSLVLTDTRLLALDGTTSAPDAQSWPLRPDLQLRMSDHAGVGTLELHDGQQRLALWRFTLQHQAQALRLQLRFAALCAALGTDQWHAVRTPTPTPPRPHCGQTLPPDSDECPACARQPQEKSSTWVLLRVGRFARPYKGQLLLGLM
;
A
#
# COMPACT_ATOMS: atom_id res chain seq x y z
N MET A 1 15.14 2.78 16.72
CA MET A 1 14.58 1.52 17.25
C MET A 1 13.85 0.89 16.08
N GLN A 2 14.49 -0.03 15.37
CA GLN A 2 13.94 -0.70 14.20
C GLN A 2 12.91 -1.73 14.66
N PRO A 3 11.69 -1.75 14.06
CA PRO A 3 10.72 -2.78 14.41
C PRO A 3 11.23 -4.16 13.95
N PRO A 4 10.84 -5.24 14.62
CA PRO A 4 11.34 -6.58 14.34
C PRO A 4 10.73 -7.12 13.04
N GLN A 5 11.39 -6.87 11.91
CA GLN A 5 11.02 -7.47 10.61
C GLN A 5 11.30 -8.98 10.55
N ILE A 6 12.17 -9.49 11.43
CA ILE A 6 12.62 -10.89 11.41
C ILE A 6 11.52 -11.85 11.87
N ASP A 7 10.63 -11.41 12.75
CA ASP A 7 9.60 -12.28 13.34
C ASP A 7 8.43 -12.54 12.38
N ASN A 8 8.06 -11.56 11.56
CA ASN A 8 6.95 -11.70 10.62
C ASN A 8 7.25 -12.65 9.46
N GLN A 9 8.50 -12.72 9.01
CA GLN A 9 8.88 -13.59 7.89
C GLN A 9 8.93 -15.07 8.31
N ALA A 10 9.46 -15.38 9.48
CA ALA A 10 9.44 -16.72 10.04
C ALA A 10 8.00 -17.19 10.33
N ARG A 11 7.17 -16.32 10.88
CA ARG A 11 5.73 -16.57 11.11
C ARG A 11 4.98 -16.80 9.81
N LEU A 12 5.23 -16.00 8.80
CA LEU A 12 4.62 -16.19 7.48
C LEU A 12 4.98 -17.56 6.90
N GLN A 13 6.26 -17.94 6.93
CA GLN A 13 6.69 -19.26 6.44
C GLN A 13 6.03 -20.43 7.17
N ALA A 14 5.79 -20.29 8.48
CA ALA A 14 5.09 -21.32 9.26
C ALA A 14 3.59 -21.45 8.93
N LEU A 15 2.99 -20.37 8.38
CA LEU A 15 1.57 -20.34 8.04
C LEU A 15 1.30 -20.74 6.58
N LEU A 16 2.31 -20.67 5.71
CA LEU A 16 2.16 -21.04 4.30
C LEU A 16 2.08 -22.54 4.13
N ALA A 17 1.18 -22.99 3.26
CA ALA A 17 1.12 -24.38 2.84
C ALA A 17 2.34 -24.73 1.94
N PRO A 18 2.77 -26.01 1.85
CA PRO A 18 3.99 -26.40 1.14
C PRO A 18 4.09 -26.01 -0.34
N GLN A 19 2.98 -25.66 -0.97
CA GLN A 19 2.92 -25.22 -2.37
C GLN A 19 2.29 -23.84 -2.55
N GLU A 20 2.12 -23.11 -1.46
CA GLU A 20 1.51 -21.79 -1.46
C GLU A 20 2.57 -20.72 -1.73
N ASN A 21 2.36 -19.91 -2.77
CA ASN A 21 3.32 -18.90 -3.18
C ASN A 21 2.82 -17.50 -2.83
N VAL A 22 3.67 -16.71 -2.20
CA VAL A 22 3.39 -15.29 -1.94
C VAL A 22 3.43 -14.54 -3.27
N GLN A 23 2.38 -13.78 -3.53
CA GLN A 23 2.21 -12.98 -4.75
C GLN A 23 2.53 -11.51 -4.51
N GLU A 24 2.03 -10.95 -3.40
CA GLU A 24 2.26 -9.57 -2.99
C GLU A 24 2.16 -9.47 -1.47
N ALA A 25 2.82 -8.45 -0.90
CA ALA A 25 2.73 -8.13 0.51
C ALA A 25 2.56 -6.62 0.70
N LEU A 26 1.77 -6.24 1.71
CA LEU A 26 1.55 -4.85 2.10
C LEU A 26 1.85 -4.70 3.58
N VAL A 27 2.67 -3.73 3.93
CA VAL A 27 2.82 -3.30 5.32
C VAL A 27 1.63 -2.42 5.68
N VAL A 28 0.91 -2.82 6.73
CA VAL A 28 -0.19 -2.06 7.31
C VAL A 28 0.32 -1.47 8.62
N ASP A 29 0.54 -0.18 8.64
CA ASP A 29 1.23 0.51 9.73
C ASP A 29 0.29 1.27 10.67
N LEU A 30 -1.03 1.27 10.39
CA LEU A 30 -2.03 1.93 11.21
C LEU A 30 -3.08 0.94 11.73
N SER A 31 -3.32 1.02 13.04
CA SER A 31 -4.43 0.31 13.69
C SER A 31 -5.79 0.93 13.34
N HIS A 32 -6.86 0.29 13.78
CA HIS A 32 -8.22 0.82 13.71
C HIS A 32 -8.35 2.23 14.35
N ASP A 33 -7.59 2.50 15.44
CA ASP A 33 -7.60 3.78 16.15
C ASP A 33 -6.59 4.78 15.60
N LEU A 34 -6.07 4.56 14.38
CA LEU A 34 -5.06 5.41 13.73
C LEU A 34 -3.75 5.54 14.53
N ARG A 35 -3.43 4.54 15.33
CA ARG A 35 -2.14 4.45 16.01
C ARG A 35 -1.18 3.61 15.16
N PHE A 36 0.09 3.93 15.20
CA PHE A 36 1.11 3.11 14.56
C PHE A 36 1.15 1.72 15.20
N SER A 37 0.87 0.72 14.39
CA SER A 37 0.84 -0.69 14.78
C SER A 37 1.30 -1.52 13.59
N PRO A 38 2.47 -2.18 13.68
CA PRO A 38 2.98 -2.97 12.57
C PRO A 38 2.11 -4.21 12.37
N SER A 39 1.52 -4.33 11.20
CA SER A 39 0.82 -5.51 10.73
C SER A 39 1.13 -5.73 9.25
N SER A 40 0.81 -6.89 8.73
CA SER A 40 1.11 -7.23 7.33
C SER A 40 -0.08 -7.91 6.69
N LEU A 41 -0.37 -7.52 5.48
CA LEU A 41 -1.34 -8.18 4.62
C LEU A 41 -0.59 -8.90 3.51
N VAL A 42 -0.77 -10.20 3.40
CA VAL A 42 -0.05 -11.04 2.45
C VAL A 42 -1.04 -11.72 1.52
N LEU A 43 -0.88 -11.50 0.25
CA LEU A 43 -1.62 -12.16 -0.81
C LEU A 43 -0.83 -13.36 -1.29
N THR A 44 -1.45 -14.52 -1.22
CA THR A 44 -0.92 -15.74 -1.82
C THR A 44 -1.70 -16.10 -3.09
N ASP A 45 -1.31 -17.17 -3.73
CA ASP A 45 -2.04 -17.72 -4.87
C ASP A 45 -3.37 -18.41 -4.48
N THR A 46 -3.64 -18.62 -3.20
CA THR A 46 -4.84 -19.31 -2.72
C THR A 46 -5.71 -18.49 -1.79
N ARG A 47 -5.13 -17.54 -1.07
CA ARG A 47 -5.83 -16.76 -0.02
C ARG A 47 -5.17 -15.42 0.26
N LEU A 48 -5.92 -14.55 0.94
CA LEU A 48 -5.41 -13.33 1.56
C LEU A 48 -5.21 -13.60 3.05
N LEU A 49 -4.03 -13.25 3.59
CA LEU A 49 -3.65 -13.44 4.98
C LEU A 49 -3.41 -12.07 5.63
N ALA A 50 -4.00 -11.84 6.80
CA ALA A 50 -3.67 -10.69 7.64
C ALA A 50 -2.95 -11.16 8.89
N LEU A 51 -1.74 -10.64 9.09
CA LEU A 51 -0.86 -10.93 10.21
C LEU A 51 -0.84 -9.71 11.13
N ASP A 52 -1.31 -9.87 12.36
CA ASP A 52 -1.15 -8.84 13.39
C ASP A 52 0.28 -8.89 13.95
N GLY A 53 0.99 -7.76 13.91
CA GLY A 53 2.34 -7.64 14.44
C GLY A 53 2.41 -7.49 15.96
N THR A 54 1.28 -7.30 16.64
CA THR A 54 1.23 -7.06 18.09
C THR A 54 1.03 -8.33 18.91
N THR A 55 0.53 -9.40 18.30
CA THR A 55 0.19 -10.64 18.98
C THR A 55 1.25 -11.70 18.71
N SER A 56 1.80 -12.31 19.78
CA SER A 56 2.70 -13.46 19.68
C SER A 56 1.95 -14.76 19.29
N ALA A 57 0.64 -14.73 19.29
CA ALA A 57 -0.20 -15.86 18.88
C ALA A 57 -0.22 -16.00 17.34
N PRO A 58 -0.37 -17.22 16.81
CA PRO A 58 -0.46 -17.47 15.38
C PRO A 58 -1.81 -17.07 14.77
N ASP A 59 -2.51 -16.11 15.36
CA ASP A 59 -3.81 -15.64 14.88
C ASP A 59 -3.65 -14.82 13.61
N ALA A 60 -3.54 -15.55 12.49
CA ALA A 60 -3.68 -14.96 11.17
C ALA A 60 -5.12 -15.10 10.72
N GLN A 61 -5.75 -13.98 10.39
CA GLN A 61 -7.01 -14.02 9.68
C GLN A 61 -6.75 -14.40 8.23
N SER A 62 -7.56 -15.31 7.67
CA SER A 62 -7.38 -15.76 6.29
C SER A 62 -8.70 -15.79 5.54
N TRP A 63 -8.67 -15.35 4.28
CA TRP A 63 -9.80 -15.38 3.37
C TRP A 63 -9.38 -16.09 2.09
N PRO A 64 -9.94 -17.29 1.80
CA PRO A 64 -9.71 -17.98 0.54
C PRO A 64 -10.13 -17.10 -0.63
N LEU A 65 -9.34 -17.09 -1.71
CA LEU A 65 -9.69 -16.34 -2.91
C LEU A 65 -10.97 -16.91 -3.52
N ARG A 66 -11.87 -16.01 -3.91
CA ARG A 66 -13.14 -16.33 -4.57
C ARG A 66 -13.45 -15.25 -5.60
N PRO A 67 -14.18 -15.57 -6.69
CA PRO A 67 -14.50 -14.61 -7.75
C PRO A 67 -15.36 -13.42 -7.30
N ASP A 68 -16.14 -13.60 -6.22
CA ASP A 68 -17.06 -12.62 -5.64
C ASP A 68 -16.36 -11.64 -4.67
N LEU A 69 -15.13 -11.93 -4.25
CA LEU A 69 -14.36 -11.06 -3.38
C LEU A 69 -13.79 -9.85 -4.13
N GLN A 70 -13.86 -8.70 -3.48
CA GLN A 70 -13.34 -7.44 -4.01
C GLN A 70 -12.49 -6.73 -2.97
N LEU A 71 -11.32 -6.27 -3.36
CA LEU A 71 -10.50 -5.33 -2.60
C LEU A 71 -10.76 -3.92 -3.12
N ARG A 72 -11.21 -3.03 -2.23
CA ARG A 72 -11.46 -1.62 -2.55
C ARG A 72 -10.46 -0.76 -1.79
N MET A 73 -9.82 0.15 -2.51
CA MET A 73 -8.88 1.11 -1.93
C MET A 73 -9.50 2.50 -1.98
N SER A 74 -9.38 3.23 -0.89
CA SER A 74 -9.74 4.64 -0.79
C SER A 74 -8.66 5.40 -0.01
N ASP A 75 -8.62 6.70 -0.21
CA ASP A 75 -7.71 7.61 0.48
C ASP A 75 -8.54 8.75 1.07
N HIS A 76 -8.30 9.05 2.32
CA HIS A 76 -8.91 10.19 2.99
C HIS A 76 -7.94 10.83 3.97
N ALA A 77 -7.70 12.14 3.80
CA ALA A 77 -6.88 12.96 4.68
C ALA A 77 -5.47 12.38 4.96
N GLY A 78 -4.83 11.77 3.96
CA GLY A 78 -3.49 11.21 4.09
C GLY A 78 -3.45 9.79 4.67
N VAL A 79 -4.60 9.18 4.89
CA VAL A 79 -4.73 7.78 5.34
C VAL A 79 -5.30 6.94 4.21
N GLY A 80 -4.54 5.98 3.74
CA GLY A 80 -5.01 4.95 2.82
C GLY A 80 -5.83 3.90 3.57
N THR A 81 -6.89 3.45 2.96
CA THR A 81 -7.78 2.42 3.48
C THR A 81 -7.97 1.34 2.45
N LEU A 82 -7.80 0.09 2.85
CA LEU A 82 -8.05 -1.09 2.03
C LEU A 82 -9.16 -1.90 2.68
N GLU A 83 -10.22 -2.19 1.93
CA GLU A 83 -11.39 -2.92 2.40
C GLU A 83 -11.59 -4.20 1.59
N LEU A 84 -11.79 -5.31 2.27
CA LEU A 84 -12.20 -6.57 1.67
C LEU A 84 -13.73 -6.68 1.73
N HIS A 85 -14.35 -6.87 0.59
CA HIS A 85 -15.79 -7.02 0.45
C HIS A 85 -16.17 -8.37 -0.15
N ASP A 86 -17.28 -8.92 0.34
CA ASP A 86 -18.03 -10.03 -0.24
C ASP A 86 -19.37 -9.46 -0.70
N GLY A 87 -19.48 -9.14 -1.99
CA GLY A 87 -20.62 -8.41 -2.51
C GLY A 87 -20.82 -7.06 -1.82
N GLN A 88 -21.87 -6.93 -1.01
CA GLN A 88 -22.18 -5.70 -0.27
C GLN A 88 -21.62 -5.70 1.15
N GLN A 89 -21.16 -6.84 1.65
CA GLN A 89 -20.68 -6.97 3.02
C GLN A 89 -19.18 -6.71 3.09
N ARG A 90 -18.77 -5.80 3.99
CA ARG A 90 -17.36 -5.62 4.32
C ARG A 90 -16.92 -6.68 5.32
N LEU A 91 -15.92 -7.49 4.92
CA LEU A 91 -15.34 -8.55 5.74
C LEU A 91 -14.19 -8.05 6.61
N ALA A 92 -13.37 -7.14 6.06
CA ALA A 92 -12.20 -6.62 6.75
C ALA A 92 -11.84 -5.22 6.26
N LEU A 93 -11.06 -4.50 7.08
CA LEU A 93 -10.60 -3.15 6.81
C LEU A 93 -9.19 -2.98 7.39
N TRP A 94 -8.30 -2.42 6.58
CA TRP A 94 -6.93 -2.07 6.97
C TRP A 94 -6.64 -0.62 6.64
N ARG A 95 -5.83 0.02 7.48
CA ARG A 95 -5.40 1.39 7.29
C ARG A 95 -3.89 1.48 7.20
N PHE A 96 -3.40 2.35 6.35
CA PHE A 96 -1.98 2.53 6.13
C PHE A 96 -1.66 3.98 5.78
N THR A 97 -0.41 4.38 6.05
CA THR A 97 0.07 5.69 5.61
C THR A 97 0.31 5.69 4.11
N LEU A 98 0.22 6.86 3.46
CA LEU A 98 0.35 7.00 2.00
C LEU A 98 1.71 6.52 1.45
N GLN A 99 2.73 6.38 2.30
CA GLN A 99 4.00 5.78 1.88
C GLN A 99 3.84 4.36 1.31
N HIS A 100 2.80 3.62 1.76
CA HIS A 100 2.49 2.26 1.31
C HIS A 100 1.46 2.20 0.17
N GLN A 101 1.01 3.36 -0.35
CA GLN A 101 -0.04 3.42 -1.37
C GLN A 101 0.31 2.63 -2.64
N ALA A 102 1.56 2.70 -3.09
CA ALA A 102 2.00 1.96 -4.28
C ALA A 102 1.94 0.44 -4.07
N GLN A 103 2.31 -0.04 -2.87
CA GLN A 103 2.21 -1.45 -2.51
C GLN A 103 0.74 -1.89 -2.43
N ALA A 104 -0.13 -1.08 -1.81
CA ALA A 104 -1.55 -1.35 -1.70
C ALA A 104 -2.23 -1.46 -3.08
N LEU A 105 -1.87 -0.58 -4.01
CA LEU A 105 -2.38 -0.62 -5.39
C LEU A 105 -1.93 -1.91 -6.12
N ARG A 106 -0.65 -2.29 -5.99
CA ARG A 106 -0.15 -3.55 -6.58
C ARG A 106 -0.90 -4.75 -6.02
N LEU A 107 -1.06 -4.81 -4.71
CA LEU A 107 -1.79 -5.89 -4.04
C LEU A 107 -3.25 -5.94 -4.50
N GLN A 108 -3.93 -4.80 -4.61
CA GLN A 108 -5.31 -4.72 -5.09
C GLN A 108 -5.44 -5.25 -6.53
N LEU A 109 -4.57 -4.79 -7.43
CA LEU A 109 -4.59 -5.21 -8.84
C LEU A 109 -4.30 -6.71 -8.98
N ARG A 110 -3.32 -7.21 -8.20
CA ARG A 110 -2.96 -8.62 -8.21
C ARG A 110 -4.08 -9.50 -7.66
N PHE A 111 -4.72 -9.07 -6.57
CA PHE A 111 -5.88 -9.73 -5.99
C PHE A 111 -7.02 -9.84 -7.00
N ALA A 112 -7.37 -8.74 -7.66
CA ALA A 112 -8.43 -8.73 -8.67
C ALA A 112 -8.12 -9.67 -9.83
N ALA A 113 -6.87 -9.70 -10.30
CA ALA A 113 -6.44 -10.59 -11.37
C ALA A 113 -6.54 -12.08 -10.97
N LEU A 114 -6.13 -12.42 -9.73
CA LEU A 114 -6.24 -13.78 -9.22
C LEU A 114 -7.71 -14.21 -9.05
N CYS A 115 -8.56 -13.37 -8.46
CA CYS A 115 -9.98 -13.67 -8.31
C CYS A 115 -10.69 -13.84 -9.66
N ALA A 116 -10.36 -13.00 -10.66
CA ALA A 116 -10.94 -13.10 -12.00
C ALA A 116 -10.49 -14.37 -12.75
N ALA A 117 -9.27 -14.84 -12.49
CA ALA A 117 -8.71 -16.03 -13.13
C ALA A 117 -9.20 -17.35 -12.51
N LEU A 118 -9.83 -17.29 -11.32
CA LEU A 118 -10.32 -18.49 -10.64
C LEU A 118 -11.35 -19.23 -11.52
N GLY A 119 -11.07 -20.52 -11.74
CA GLY A 119 -11.93 -21.38 -12.58
C GLY A 119 -11.79 -21.18 -14.08
N THR A 120 -10.80 -20.39 -14.55
CA THR A 120 -10.49 -20.20 -15.97
C THR A 120 -9.16 -20.87 -16.35
N ASP A 121 -8.95 -21.10 -17.65
CA ASP A 121 -7.67 -21.63 -18.17
C ASP A 121 -6.49 -20.66 -17.94
N GLN A 122 -6.78 -19.41 -17.62
CA GLN A 122 -5.78 -18.37 -17.32
C GLN A 122 -5.19 -18.49 -15.91
N TRP A 123 -5.74 -19.34 -15.04
CA TRP A 123 -5.30 -19.50 -13.67
C TRP A 123 -3.79 -19.75 -13.53
N HIS A 124 -3.25 -20.67 -14.31
CA HIS A 124 -1.83 -21.01 -14.25
C HIS A 124 -0.93 -19.84 -14.68
N ALA A 125 -1.34 -19.07 -15.68
CA ALA A 125 -0.60 -17.91 -16.15
C ALA A 125 -0.61 -16.76 -15.15
N VAL A 126 -1.75 -16.51 -14.51
CA VAL A 126 -1.89 -15.44 -13.52
C VAL A 126 -1.21 -15.78 -12.20
N ARG A 127 -1.18 -17.04 -11.81
CA ARG A 127 -0.52 -17.51 -10.58
C ARG A 127 1.00 -17.30 -10.59
N THR A 128 1.62 -17.25 -11.78
CA THR A 128 3.05 -16.98 -11.90
C THR A 128 3.34 -15.53 -11.49
N PRO A 129 4.31 -15.24 -10.62
CA PRO A 129 4.67 -13.87 -10.24
C PRO A 129 5.01 -13.07 -11.50
N THR A 130 4.25 -12.03 -11.75
CA THR A 130 4.53 -11.15 -12.90
C THR A 130 5.69 -10.24 -12.52
N PRO A 131 6.73 -10.11 -13.35
CA PRO A 131 7.78 -9.13 -13.12
C PRO A 131 7.15 -7.75 -12.98
N THR A 132 7.62 -6.98 -12.02
CA THR A 132 7.12 -5.63 -11.72
C THR A 132 6.97 -4.82 -13.00
N PRO A 133 5.77 -4.32 -13.32
CA PRO A 133 5.57 -3.59 -14.57
C PRO A 133 6.49 -2.36 -14.60
N PRO A 134 7.05 -2.01 -15.78
CA PRO A 134 7.86 -0.82 -15.92
C PRO A 134 7.03 0.43 -15.61
N ARG A 135 7.61 1.41 -14.92
CA ARG A 135 6.92 2.66 -14.64
C ARG A 135 6.56 3.39 -15.94
N PRO A 136 5.35 3.97 -16.03
CA PRO A 136 4.89 4.66 -17.25
C PRO A 136 5.74 5.87 -17.62
N HIS A 137 6.53 6.45 -16.70
CA HIS A 137 7.30 7.66 -16.91
C HIS A 137 8.68 7.44 -17.53
N CYS A 138 9.38 6.38 -17.20
CA CYS A 138 10.77 6.16 -17.70
C CYS A 138 11.01 4.77 -18.30
N GLY A 139 10.04 3.87 -18.27
CA GLY A 139 10.16 2.52 -18.82
C GLY A 139 11.13 1.60 -18.09
N GLN A 140 11.74 2.05 -16.98
CA GLN A 140 12.67 1.24 -16.20
C GLN A 140 11.94 0.43 -15.12
N THR A 141 12.39 -0.81 -14.92
CA THR A 141 11.94 -1.65 -13.80
C THR A 141 12.49 -1.09 -12.49
N LEU A 142 11.64 -1.04 -11.45
CA LEU A 142 12.09 -0.67 -10.11
C LEU A 142 12.93 -1.78 -9.47
N PRO A 143 13.95 -1.42 -8.67
CA PRO A 143 14.57 -2.36 -7.76
C PRO A 143 13.52 -2.95 -6.80
N PRO A 144 13.62 -4.25 -6.42
CA PRO A 144 12.63 -4.90 -5.56
C PRO A 144 12.45 -4.25 -4.20
N ASP A 145 13.46 -3.54 -3.70
CA ASP A 145 13.48 -2.92 -2.36
C ASP A 145 13.26 -1.40 -2.38
N SER A 146 12.90 -0.80 -3.51
CA SER A 146 12.77 0.65 -3.62
C SER A 146 11.55 1.05 -4.44
N ASP A 147 10.73 1.93 -3.86
CA ASP A 147 9.61 2.57 -4.56
C ASP A 147 10.06 3.80 -5.39
N GLU A 148 11.34 4.20 -5.25
CA GLU A 148 11.91 5.33 -5.97
C GLU A 148 12.76 4.86 -7.15
N CYS A 149 12.41 5.35 -8.34
CA CYS A 149 13.22 5.08 -9.53
C CYS A 149 14.46 5.99 -9.53
N PRO A 150 15.70 5.43 -9.51
CA PRO A 150 16.91 6.25 -9.51
C PRO A 150 17.08 7.12 -10.75
N ALA A 151 16.44 6.76 -11.86
CA ALA A 151 16.43 7.58 -13.07
C ALA A 151 15.46 8.76 -12.96
N CYS A 152 14.29 8.56 -12.32
CA CYS A 152 13.32 9.63 -12.09
C CYS A 152 13.75 10.55 -10.93
N ALA A 153 14.43 10.03 -9.91
CA ALA A 153 14.96 10.81 -8.80
C ALA A 153 16.09 11.77 -9.25
N ARG A 154 16.79 11.44 -10.35
CA ARG A 154 17.81 12.31 -10.95
C ARG A 154 17.27 13.38 -11.89
N GLN A 155 16.00 13.28 -12.28
CA GLN A 155 15.38 14.38 -13.02
C GLN A 155 15.27 15.57 -12.08
N PRO A 156 15.83 16.74 -12.44
CA PRO A 156 15.71 17.93 -11.62
C PRO A 156 14.21 18.20 -11.47
N GLN A 157 13.72 18.02 -10.26
CA GLN A 157 12.37 18.39 -9.87
C GLN A 157 12.20 19.82 -10.31
N GLU A 158 11.30 20.10 -11.25
CA GLU A 158 11.03 21.47 -11.70
C GLU A 158 10.89 22.32 -10.45
N LYS A 159 11.86 23.24 -10.27
CA LYS A 159 11.90 24.13 -9.10
C LYS A 159 10.51 24.70 -8.99
N SER A 160 9.82 24.36 -7.93
CA SER A 160 8.49 24.93 -7.63
C SER A 160 8.61 26.41 -7.80
N SER A 161 7.94 26.92 -8.83
CA SER A 161 8.08 28.29 -9.29
C SER A 161 7.81 29.21 -8.11
N THR A 162 8.78 30.06 -7.76
CA THR A 162 8.63 31.12 -6.75
C THR A 162 7.40 32.02 -7.02
N TRP A 163 6.84 31.89 -8.20
CA TRP A 163 5.56 32.50 -8.58
C TRP A 163 4.37 32.04 -7.74
N VAL A 164 4.39 30.81 -7.21
CA VAL A 164 3.37 30.30 -6.30
C VAL A 164 3.41 31.06 -4.97
N LEU A 165 4.61 31.39 -4.47
CA LEU A 165 4.80 32.20 -3.27
C LEU A 165 4.31 33.63 -3.46
N LEU A 166 4.51 34.21 -4.67
CA LEU A 166 3.98 35.54 -5.01
C LEU A 166 2.45 35.56 -5.06
N ARG A 167 1.83 34.45 -5.42
CA ARG A 167 0.37 34.31 -5.42
C ARG A 167 -0.20 34.29 -4.01
N VAL A 168 0.52 33.68 -3.04
CA VAL A 168 0.19 33.73 -1.62
C VAL A 168 0.35 35.14 -1.06
N GLY A 169 1.35 35.90 -1.53
CA GLY A 169 1.55 37.31 -1.16
C GLY A 169 0.34 38.21 -1.47
N ARG A 170 -0.48 37.85 -2.44
CA ARG A 170 -1.72 38.58 -2.76
C ARG A 170 -2.77 38.43 -1.65
N PHE A 171 -2.82 37.29 -0.94
CA PHE A 171 -3.71 37.08 0.20
C PHE A 171 -3.20 37.77 1.47
N ALA A 172 -1.90 38.01 1.60
CA ALA A 172 -1.30 38.73 2.72
C ALA A 172 -1.43 40.26 2.62
N ARG A 173 -1.83 40.77 1.46
CA ARG A 173 -1.99 42.25 1.23
C ARG A 173 -2.87 42.94 2.26
N PRO A 174 -4.06 42.46 2.65
CA PRO A 174 -4.89 43.14 3.65
C PRO A 174 -4.29 43.17 5.07
N TYR A 175 -3.35 42.25 5.36
CA TYR A 175 -2.76 42.11 6.71
C TYR A 175 -1.37 42.72 6.87
N LYS A 176 -0.90 43.51 5.90
CA LYS A 176 0.44 44.14 5.91
C LYS A 176 0.74 44.93 7.19
N GLY A 177 -0.24 45.66 7.70
CA GLY A 177 -0.06 46.43 8.91
C GLY A 177 0.14 45.59 10.18
N GLN A 178 -0.57 44.47 10.26
CA GLN A 178 -0.45 43.55 11.40
C GLN A 178 0.84 42.76 11.38
N LEU A 179 1.31 42.37 10.17
CA LEU A 179 2.59 41.68 9.97
C LEU A 179 3.78 42.59 10.32
N LEU A 180 3.70 43.90 10.04
CA LEU A 180 4.75 44.86 10.40
C LEU A 180 4.78 45.13 11.95
N LEU A 181 3.62 45.10 12.58
CA LEU A 181 3.53 45.30 14.05
C LEU A 181 4.07 44.06 14.83
N GLY A 182 3.97 42.87 14.25
CA GLY A 182 4.48 41.63 14.89
C GLY A 182 5.98 41.41 14.70
N LEU A 183 6.66 42.21 13.86
CA LEU A 183 8.09 42.09 13.57
C LEU A 183 8.93 43.11 14.36
N MET A 184 8.31 44.08 15.07
CA MET A 184 8.93 45.00 16.01
C MET A 184 8.80 44.52 17.45
#